data_ef0a6ab14403925eb036d4adb5c54d58
#
_entry.id   ef0a6ab14403925eb036d4adb5c54d58
#
_cell.length_a   1.000
_cell.length_b   1.000
_cell.length_c   1.000
_cell.angle_alpha   90.00
_cell.angle_beta   90.00
_cell.angle_gamma   90.00
#
_symmetry.space_group_name_H-M   'P 1'
#
loop_
_entity.id
_entity.type
_entity.pdbx_description
1 polymer ?
#
loop_
_entity_poly.entity_id
_entity_poly.type
_entity_poly.pdbx_seq_one_letter_code
_entity_poly.pdbx_strand_id
1 'polypeptide(L)'
;MRVEKTKTWKDNWNDILRYKIFQDEALKQLMLIPDGTGILHFVDKYFLENVTGDEILTDEKVRVVYYDSDGGDSDNKDVKLRYKEFDIFVREDVLHNADPKDMLRTRYDMIAERLRFLLTGETYLYGMRFSYKNAYNLWTKTIGYRRYHVVFTYYITV
;
A
#
# COMPACT_ATOMS: atom_id res chain seq x y z
N MET A 1 19.99 31.23 0.06
CA MET A 1 20.32 29.93 0.67
C MET A 1 19.02 29.14 0.85
N ARG A 2 18.92 28.03 0.22
CA ARG A 2 17.74 27.17 0.36
C ARG A 2 17.91 26.35 1.64
N VAL A 3 17.08 26.57 2.63
CA VAL A 3 17.08 25.72 3.83
C VAL A 3 16.35 24.43 3.47
N GLU A 4 17.08 23.33 3.42
CA GLU A 4 16.45 22.01 3.26
C GLU A 4 15.61 21.70 4.49
N LYS A 5 14.34 21.38 4.26
CA LYS A 5 13.47 20.93 5.34
C LYS A 5 13.97 19.58 5.83
N THR A 6 14.29 19.48 7.11
CA THR A 6 14.65 18.20 7.73
C THR A 6 13.50 17.22 7.61
N LYS A 7 13.74 16.06 6.98
CA LYS A 7 12.75 15.00 6.89
C LYS A 7 12.45 14.45 8.28
N THR A 8 11.17 14.24 8.56
CA THR A 8 10.74 13.52 9.76
C THR A 8 11.05 12.02 9.62
N TRP A 9 11.06 11.28 10.72
CA TRP A 9 11.19 9.82 10.68
C TRP A 9 10.11 9.17 9.81
N LYS A 10 8.90 9.73 9.80
CA LYS A 10 7.78 9.25 8.99
C LYS A 10 8.05 9.42 7.49
N ASP A 11 8.63 10.55 7.09
CA ASP A 11 8.99 10.78 5.69
C ASP A 11 10.05 9.78 5.22
N ASN A 12 11.07 9.53 6.03
CA ASN A 12 12.11 8.54 5.73
C ASN A 12 11.55 7.12 5.64
N TRP A 13 10.63 6.79 6.52
CA TRP A 13 9.94 5.51 6.56
C TRP A 13 9.14 5.26 5.27
N ASN A 14 8.34 6.24 4.84
CA ASN A 14 7.57 6.14 3.62
C ASN A 14 8.46 6.09 2.37
N ASP A 15 9.58 6.81 2.34
CA ASP A 15 10.54 6.75 1.25
C ASP A 15 11.11 5.32 1.10
N ILE A 16 11.48 4.69 2.20
CA ILE A 16 11.98 3.30 2.21
C ILE A 16 10.90 2.33 1.75
N LEU A 17 9.67 2.50 2.23
CA LEU A 17 8.53 1.67 1.83
C LEU A 17 8.30 1.75 0.32
N ARG A 18 8.21 2.96 -0.23
CA ARG A 18 8.02 3.18 -1.67
C ARG A 18 9.11 2.53 -2.50
N TYR A 19 10.35 2.70 -2.10
CA TYR A 19 11.48 2.16 -2.81
C TYR A 19 11.48 0.63 -2.81
N LYS A 20 11.20 0.02 -1.67
CA LYS A 20 11.08 -1.42 -1.54
C LYS A 20 9.96 -1.99 -2.42
N ILE A 21 8.81 -1.37 -2.39
CA ILE A 21 7.65 -1.80 -3.21
C ILE A 21 7.96 -1.62 -4.70
N PHE A 22 8.57 -0.51 -5.08
CA PHE A 22 8.97 -0.24 -6.46
C PHE A 22 9.96 -1.28 -7.01
N GLN A 23 10.83 -1.83 -6.19
CA GLN A 23 11.81 -2.84 -6.60
C GLN A 23 11.20 -4.23 -6.83
N ASP A 24 9.98 -4.46 -6.38
CA ASP A 24 9.35 -5.78 -6.48
C ASP A 24 8.68 -5.98 -7.83
N GLU A 25 9.30 -6.79 -8.70
CA GLU A 25 8.79 -7.05 -10.05
C GLU A 25 7.44 -7.80 -10.03
N ALA A 26 7.25 -8.72 -9.11
CA ALA A 26 6.01 -9.48 -9.00
C ALA A 26 4.82 -8.56 -8.69
N LEU A 27 4.99 -7.61 -7.79
CA LEU A 27 3.93 -6.64 -7.48
C LEU A 27 3.66 -5.71 -8.65
N LYS A 28 4.70 -5.23 -9.33
CA LYS A 28 4.53 -4.37 -10.51
C LYS A 28 3.76 -5.08 -11.64
N GLN A 29 4.02 -6.36 -11.87
CA GLN A 29 3.25 -7.16 -12.82
C GLN A 29 1.78 -7.31 -12.42
N LEU A 30 1.52 -7.60 -11.15
CA LEU A 30 0.15 -7.68 -10.63
C LEU A 30 -0.59 -6.35 -10.76
N MET A 31 0.10 -5.24 -10.60
CA MET A 31 -0.47 -3.89 -10.75
C MET A 31 -0.54 -3.42 -12.20
N LEU A 32 -0.13 -4.23 -13.16
CA LEU A 32 -0.14 -3.91 -14.60
C LEU A 32 0.66 -2.64 -14.93
N ILE A 33 1.79 -2.46 -14.25
CA ILE A 33 2.67 -1.32 -14.46
C ILE A 33 3.54 -1.60 -15.68
N PRO A 34 3.57 -0.69 -16.67
CA PRO A 34 4.40 -0.88 -17.87
C PRO A 34 5.89 -0.99 -17.54
N ASP A 35 6.60 -1.84 -18.28
CA ASP A 35 8.05 -1.93 -18.18
C ASP A 35 8.70 -0.58 -18.44
N GLY A 36 9.77 -0.28 -17.71
CA GLY A 36 10.48 0.97 -17.83
C GLY A 36 9.84 2.16 -17.09
N THR A 37 8.76 1.94 -16.33
CA THR A 37 8.18 2.99 -15.50
C THR A 37 9.17 3.39 -14.40
N GLY A 38 9.52 4.68 -14.34
CA GLY A 38 10.40 5.21 -13.31
C GLY A 38 9.71 5.37 -11.96
N ILE A 39 10.51 5.50 -10.89
CA ILE A 39 10.00 5.60 -9.53
C ILE A 39 9.08 6.80 -9.32
N LEU A 40 9.37 7.96 -9.92
CA LEU A 40 8.53 9.14 -9.78
C LEU A 40 7.14 8.94 -10.38
N HIS A 41 7.06 8.30 -11.53
CA HIS A 41 5.80 7.98 -12.17
C HIS A 41 5.04 6.90 -11.37
N PHE A 42 5.75 5.93 -10.84
CA PHE A 42 5.20 4.89 -9.98
C PHE A 42 4.50 5.46 -8.74
N VAL A 43 5.17 6.34 -8.00
CA VAL A 43 4.59 6.93 -6.77
C VAL A 43 3.52 7.98 -7.05
N ASP A 44 3.50 8.52 -8.25
CA ASP A 44 2.53 9.55 -8.65
C ASP A 44 1.24 8.94 -9.23
N LYS A 45 1.33 7.77 -9.86
CA LYS A 45 0.21 7.15 -10.60
C LYS A 45 -0.30 5.84 -10.01
N TYR A 46 0.57 5.03 -9.46
CA TYR A 46 0.23 3.65 -9.08
C TYR A 46 0.24 3.40 -7.58
N PHE A 47 1.14 4.04 -6.85
CA PHE A 47 1.32 3.81 -5.43
C PHE A 47 1.32 5.13 -4.66
N LEU A 48 0.12 5.60 -4.33
CA LEU A 48 -0.16 6.96 -3.91
C LEU A 48 -0.28 7.07 -2.38
N GLU A 49 0.31 8.11 -1.83
CA GLU A 49 0.22 8.39 -0.39
C GLU A 49 -0.88 9.43 -0.10
N ASN A 50 -1.66 9.18 0.95
CA ASN A 50 -2.61 10.14 1.53
C ASN A 50 -3.60 10.77 0.55
N VAL A 51 -4.05 10.01 -0.45
CA VAL A 51 -5.14 10.46 -1.29
C VAL A 51 -6.44 10.37 -0.49
N THR A 52 -7.10 11.50 -0.28
CA THR A 52 -8.34 11.57 0.46
C THR A 52 -9.54 11.21 -0.42
N GLY A 53 -10.47 10.45 0.17
CA GLY A 53 -11.68 10.02 -0.52
C GLY A 53 -11.53 8.65 -1.19
N ASP A 54 -12.68 8.09 -1.60
CA ASP A 54 -12.74 6.81 -2.27
C ASP A 54 -12.86 6.92 -3.79
N GLU A 55 -12.79 8.14 -4.30
CA GLU A 55 -12.84 8.43 -5.73
C GLU A 55 -11.43 8.57 -6.27
N ILE A 56 -11.09 7.74 -7.25
CA ILE A 56 -9.78 7.74 -7.90
C ILE A 56 -9.89 8.16 -9.35
N LEU A 57 -8.77 8.62 -9.91
CA LEU A 57 -8.67 8.81 -11.36
C LEU A 57 -8.71 7.45 -12.06
N THR A 58 -9.46 7.37 -13.15
CA THR A 58 -9.72 6.11 -13.87
C THR A 58 -8.81 5.89 -15.09
N ASP A 59 -7.69 6.60 -15.15
CA ASP A 59 -6.71 6.48 -16.23
C ASP A 59 -5.82 5.23 -16.10
N GLU A 60 -5.82 4.59 -14.92
CA GLU A 60 -5.06 3.36 -14.65
C GLU A 60 -5.98 2.22 -14.20
N LYS A 61 -5.62 1.00 -14.59
CA LYS A 61 -6.42 -0.20 -14.26
C LYS A 61 -6.29 -0.64 -12.81
N VAL A 62 -5.13 -0.37 -12.20
CA VAL A 62 -4.82 -0.74 -10.82
C VAL A 62 -4.14 0.42 -10.13
N ARG A 63 -4.59 0.73 -8.93
CA ARG A 63 -3.93 1.71 -8.05
C ARG A 63 -3.94 1.22 -6.61
N VAL A 64 -2.90 1.55 -5.89
CA VAL A 64 -2.81 1.36 -4.45
C VAL A 64 -2.63 2.72 -3.79
N VAL A 65 -3.48 3.02 -2.83
CA VAL A 65 -3.39 4.21 -1.99
C VAL A 65 -3.06 3.77 -0.59
N TYR A 66 -2.12 4.42 0.07
CA TYR A 66 -1.74 4.06 1.42
C TYR A 66 -1.67 5.27 2.35
N TYR A 67 -1.92 5.02 3.62
CA TYR A 67 -1.90 6.04 4.67
C TYR A 67 -1.68 5.43 6.04
N ASP A 68 -1.29 6.27 6.99
CA ASP A 68 -1.17 5.88 8.39
C ASP A 68 -2.38 6.37 9.17
N SER A 69 -2.83 5.57 10.12
CA SER A 69 -3.89 5.95 11.05
C SER A 69 -3.50 5.59 12.48
N ASP A 70 -4.18 6.21 13.44
CA ASP A 70 -3.96 5.96 14.85
C ASP A 70 -4.65 4.66 15.26
N GLY A 71 -3.87 3.74 15.83
CA GLY A 71 -4.38 2.46 16.33
C GLY A 71 -4.83 2.50 17.80
N GLY A 72 -4.70 3.65 18.45
CA GLY A 72 -4.98 3.81 19.87
C GLY A 72 -3.76 3.60 20.76
N ASP A 73 -3.98 3.66 22.07
CA ASP A 73 -2.95 3.48 23.05
C ASP A 73 -2.64 2.00 23.27
N SER A 74 -1.36 1.68 23.43
CA SER A 74 -0.95 0.35 23.91
C SER A 74 -0.97 0.33 25.45
N ASP A 75 -0.81 -0.87 26.04
CA ASP A 75 -0.67 -1.04 27.50
C ASP A 75 0.62 -0.37 28.02
N ASN A 76 1.59 -0.13 27.16
CA ASN A 76 2.80 0.60 27.48
C ASN A 76 2.66 2.06 27.04
N LYS A 77 2.78 3.01 27.99
CA LYS A 77 2.66 4.46 27.74
C LYS A 77 3.72 5.00 26.77
N ASP A 78 4.85 4.33 26.66
CA ASP A 78 5.96 4.74 25.79
C ASP A 78 5.86 4.19 24.37
N VAL A 79 4.81 3.42 24.08
CA VAL A 79 4.60 2.78 22.81
C VAL A 79 3.18 3.04 22.32
N LYS A 80 3.06 3.46 21.07
CA LYS A 80 1.77 3.63 20.39
C LYS A 80 1.58 2.62 19.30
N LEU A 81 0.37 2.06 19.23
CA LEU A 81 -0.08 1.25 18.11
C LEU A 81 -0.50 2.16 16.95
N ARG A 82 0.00 1.83 15.77
CA ARG A 82 -0.34 2.54 14.53
C ARG A 82 -0.80 1.54 13.49
N TYR A 83 -1.63 2.02 12.57
CA TYR A 83 -2.07 1.25 11.40
C TYR A 83 -1.43 1.81 10.14
N LYS A 84 -0.96 0.89 9.28
CA LYS A 84 -0.63 1.17 7.88
C LYS A 84 -1.73 0.55 7.04
N GLU A 85 -2.47 1.39 6.34
CA GLU A 85 -3.64 0.98 5.58
C GLU A 85 -3.41 1.15 4.09
N PHE A 86 -3.86 0.17 3.33
CA PHE A 86 -3.77 0.18 1.87
C PHE A 86 -5.16 -0.02 1.27
N ASP A 87 -5.53 0.84 0.35
CA ASP A 87 -6.70 0.64 -0.50
C ASP A 87 -6.23 0.23 -1.89
N ILE A 88 -6.60 -0.98 -2.30
CA ILE A 88 -6.26 -1.54 -3.60
C ILE A 88 -7.47 -1.39 -4.50
N PHE A 89 -7.32 -0.56 -5.54
CA PHE A 89 -8.36 -0.33 -6.54
C PHE A 89 -8.02 -1.10 -7.80
N VAL A 90 -8.93 -1.97 -8.22
CA VAL A 90 -8.76 -2.79 -9.43
C VAL A 90 -9.99 -2.64 -10.32
N ARG A 91 -9.76 -2.30 -11.60
CA ARG A 91 -10.82 -2.22 -12.59
C ARG A 91 -11.40 -3.61 -12.87
N GLU A 92 -12.72 -3.69 -13.00
CA GLU A 92 -13.44 -4.98 -13.08
C GLU A 92 -13.01 -5.86 -14.25
N ASP A 93 -12.61 -5.27 -15.38
CA ASP A 93 -12.16 -6.01 -16.57
C ASP A 93 -10.83 -6.77 -16.37
N VAL A 94 -10.04 -6.39 -15.36
CA VAL A 94 -8.77 -7.07 -15.04
C VAL A 94 -8.82 -7.79 -13.68
N LEU A 95 -9.99 -7.94 -13.11
CA LEU A 95 -10.17 -8.49 -11.77
C LEU A 95 -9.75 -9.96 -11.65
N HIS A 96 -10.10 -10.79 -12.63
CA HIS A 96 -9.93 -12.25 -12.59
C HIS A 96 -8.91 -12.81 -13.58
N ASN A 97 -8.09 -11.97 -14.18
CA ASN A 97 -7.12 -12.42 -15.19
C ASN A 97 -5.65 -12.38 -14.71
N ALA A 98 -5.43 -12.20 -13.39
CA ALA A 98 -4.09 -12.14 -12.83
C ALA A 98 -3.42 -13.51 -12.74
N ASP A 99 -4.19 -14.56 -12.48
CA ASP A 99 -3.72 -15.95 -12.42
C ASP A 99 -4.40 -16.80 -13.51
N PRO A 100 -3.68 -17.19 -14.57
CA PRO A 100 -4.26 -18.02 -15.61
C PRO A 100 -4.72 -19.40 -15.14
N LYS A 101 -4.23 -19.87 -14.00
CA LYS A 101 -4.52 -21.20 -13.45
C LYS A 101 -5.72 -21.18 -12.50
N ASP A 102 -6.04 -20.05 -11.93
CA ASP A 102 -7.14 -19.86 -10.98
C ASP A 102 -7.92 -18.58 -11.28
N MET A 103 -8.93 -18.71 -12.12
CA MET A 103 -9.78 -17.60 -12.54
C MET A 103 -10.75 -17.11 -11.44
N LEU A 104 -10.86 -17.85 -10.33
CA LEU A 104 -11.67 -17.42 -9.19
C LEU A 104 -10.89 -16.49 -8.26
N ARG A 105 -9.57 -16.54 -8.35
CA ARG A 105 -8.71 -15.68 -7.54
C ARG A 105 -8.70 -14.27 -8.10
N THR A 106 -8.93 -13.29 -7.24
CA THR A 106 -8.96 -11.89 -7.66
C THR A 106 -7.56 -11.27 -7.65
N ARG A 107 -7.37 -10.31 -8.55
CA ARG A 107 -6.11 -9.55 -8.62
C ARG A 107 -5.81 -8.81 -7.31
N TYR A 108 -6.81 -8.23 -6.67
CA TYR A 108 -6.59 -7.52 -5.40
C TYR A 108 -6.15 -8.46 -4.28
N ASP A 109 -6.65 -9.70 -4.23
CA ASP A 109 -6.17 -10.69 -3.27
C ASP A 109 -4.70 -11.01 -3.48
N MET A 110 -4.28 -11.15 -4.73
CA MET A 110 -2.88 -11.43 -5.07
C MET A 110 -1.98 -10.24 -4.72
N ILE A 111 -2.44 -9.03 -4.96
CA ILE A 111 -1.71 -7.81 -4.56
C ILE A 111 -1.59 -7.73 -3.03
N ALA A 112 -2.68 -7.97 -2.31
CA ALA A 112 -2.69 -7.97 -0.84
C ALA A 112 -1.74 -9.03 -0.26
N GLU A 113 -1.74 -10.22 -0.82
CA GLU A 113 -0.82 -11.29 -0.42
C GLU A 113 0.64 -10.91 -0.67
N ARG A 114 0.92 -10.28 -1.81
CA ARG A 114 2.28 -9.81 -2.12
C ARG A 114 2.73 -8.70 -1.19
N LEU A 115 1.87 -7.74 -0.88
CA LEU A 115 2.13 -6.71 0.12
C LEU A 115 2.42 -7.32 1.49
N ARG A 116 1.62 -8.30 1.90
CA ARG A 116 1.85 -9.02 3.15
C ARG A 116 3.21 -9.69 3.18
N PHE A 117 3.59 -10.37 2.11
CA PHE A 117 4.91 -11.00 1.99
C PHE A 117 6.05 -9.97 2.11
N LEU A 118 5.91 -8.82 1.44
CA LEU A 118 6.95 -7.79 1.44
C LEU A 118 7.08 -7.05 2.77
N LEU A 119 5.98 -6.90 3.51
CA LEU A 119 5.95 -6.03 4.70
C LEU A 119 6.11 -6.79 6.01
N THR A 120 5.66 -8.05 6.09
CA THR A 120 5.70 -8.82 7.32
C THR A 120 7.00 -9.62 7.44
N GLY A 121 7.44 -9.84 8.67
CA GLY A 121 8.62 -10.63 8.96
C GLY A 121 9.95 -9.91 8.83
N GLU A 122 9.97 -8.71 8.28
CA GLU A 122 11.16 -7.87 8.19
C GLU A 122 11.14 -6.72 9.17
N THR A 123 12.33 -6.32 9.61
CA THR A 123 12.49 -5.12 10.43
C THR A 123 12.90 -3.97 9.53
N TYR A 124 12.12 -2.90 9.59
CA TYR A 124 12.43 -1.65 8.91
C TYR A 124 13.09 -0.65 9.87
N LEU A 125 13.19 0.59 9.44
CA LEU A 125 13.81 1.67 10.20
C LEU A 125 13.52 1.55 11.71
N TYR A 126 14.56 1.67 12.51
CA TYR A 126 14.48 1.69 13.98
C TYR A 126 13.83 0.45 14.62
N GLY A 127 13.92 -0.70 13.96
CA GLY A 127 13.38 -1.94 14.49
C GLY A 127 11.86 -2.08 14.37
N MET A 128 11.20 -1.19 13.64
CA MET A 128 9.76 -1.29 13.41
C MET A 128 9.42 -2.47 12.51
N ARG A 129 8.42 -3.23 12.90
CA ARG A 129 7.89 -4.37 12.13
C ARG A 129 6.42 -4.20 11.88
N PHE A 130 6.00 -4.60 10.69
CA PHE A 130 4.58 -4.73 10.37
C PHE A 130 4.05 -6.10 10.73
N SER A 131 2.82 -6.10 11.24
CA SER A 131 2.02 -7.30 11.43
C SER A 131 0.72 -7.16 10.64
N TYR A 132 0.33 -8.22 9.95
CA TYR A 132 -0.94 -8.24 9.23
C TYR A 132 -2.10 -8.25 10.23
N LYS A 133 -3.09 -7.40 10.03
CA LYS A 133 -4.29 -7.36 10.86
C LYS A 133 -5.48 -8.02 10.15
N ASN A 134 -5.94 -7.44 9.06
CA ASN A 134 -7.07 -7.96 8.27
C ASN A 134 -7.12 -7.33 6.88
N ALA A 135 -7.98 -7.88 6.05
CA ALA A 135 -8.32 -7.31 4.75
C ALA A 135 -9.79 -7.59 4.43
N TYR A 136 -10.45 -6.66 3.79
CA TYR A 136 -11.86 -6.78 3.45
C TYR A 136 -12.25 -5.85 2.29
N ASN A 137 -13.35 -6.20 1.59
CA ASN A 137 -13.88 -5.36 0.54
C ASN A 137 -14.55 -4.11 1.12
N LEU A 138 -14.32 -2.97 0.47
CA LEU A 138 -15.02 -1.72 0.74
C LEU A 138 -15.78 -1.26 -0.50
N TRP A 139 -16.87 -0.55 -0.26
CA TRP A 139 -17.58 0.15 -1.32
C TRP A 139 -16.75 1.32 -1.84
N THR A 140 -16.86 1.62 -3.14
CA THR A 140 -16.24 2.78 -3.77
C THR A 140 -17.23 3.52 -4.68
N LYS A 141 -17.11 4.84 -4.72
CA LYS A 141 -17.85 5.69 -5.68
C LYS A 141 -17.35 5.53 -7.10
N THR A 142 -16.13 5.05 -7.29
CA THR A 142 -15.52 4.91 -8.60
C THR A 142 -16.16 3.76 -9.37
N ILE A 143 -16.97 4.09 -10.37
CA ILE A 143 -17.71 3.10 -11.16
C ILE A 143 -16.74 2.23 -11.94
N GLY A 144 -17.01 0.91 -11.95
CA GLY A 144 -16.19 -0.07 -12.67
C GLY A 144 -14.94 -0.54 -11.96
N TYR A 145 -14.75 -0.13 -10.70
CA TYR A 145 -13.63 -0.54 -9.85
C TYR A 145 -14.10 -1.32 -8.63
N ARG A 146 -13.22 -2.18 -8.13
CA ARG A 146 -13.33 -2.82 -6.82
C ARG A 146 -12.28 -2.23 -5.90
N ARG A 147 -12.67 -2.02 -4.65
CA ARG A 147 -11.80 -1.51 -3.59
C ARG A 147 -11.60 -2.57 -2.52
N TYR A 148 -10.35 -2.95 -2.30
CA TYR A 148 -9.96 -3.92 -1.27
C TYR A 148 -9.04 -3.26 -0.26
N HIS A 149 -9.44 -3.31 1.00
CA HIS A 149 -8.76 -2.61 2.09
C HIS A 149 -7.92 -3.59 2.90
N VAL A 150 -6.64 -3.29 3.07
CA VAL A 150 -5.68 -4.13 3.80
C VAL A 150 -5.07 -3.32 4.93
N VAL A 151 -5.05 -3.90 6.13
CA VAL A 151 -4.55 -3.22 7.32
C VAL A 151 -3.40 -3.98 7.94
N PHE A 152 -2.30 -3.27 8.17
CA PHE A 152 -1.15 -3.73 8.94
C PHE A 152 -1.05 -2.90 10.22
N THR A 153 -0.50 -3.50 11.26
CA THR A 153 -0.19 -2.81 12.51
C THR A 153 1.30 -2.69 12.71
N TYR A 154 1.71 -1.66 13.40
CA TYR A 154 3.08 -1.47 13.85
C TYR A 154 3.11 -0.61 15.11
N TYR A 155 4.20 -0.68 15.85
CA TYR A 155 4.39 0.09 17.08
C TYR A 155 5.46 1.13 16.89
N ILE A 156 5.24 2.32 17.45
CA ILE A 156 6.24 3.37 17.52
C ILE A 156 6.53 3.71 18.99
N THR A 157 7.77 4.05 19.26
CA THR A 157 8.17 4.62 20.54
C THR A 157 7.80 6.10 20.59
N VAL A 158 7.18 6.50 21.66
CA VAL A 158 6.71 7.88 21.85
C VAL A 158 7.79 8.68 22.55
#